data_8f45c5e2cf6aa3c0ecaa7e38d5c5b051
#
_entry.id   8f45c5e2cf6aa3c0ecaa7e38d5c5b051
#
_cell.length_a   1.000
_cell.length_b   1.000
_cell.length_c   1.000
_cell.angle_alpha   90.00
_cell.angle_beta   90.00
_cell.angle_gamma   90.00
#
_symmetry.space_group_name_H-M   'P 1'
#
loop_
_entity.id
_entity.type
_entity.pdbx_description
1 polymer ?
#
loop_
_entity_poly.entity_id
_entity_poly.type
_entity_poly.pdbx_seq_one_letter_code
_entity_poly.pdbx_strand_id
1 'polypeptide(L)'
;MRTIISILCIMTHLVPIIVSAQVPGVRVPLNGQWAFRSDPEEIGLSHHWFADSTDRSGWSTVEVPAFWETYPGLGTYDGWGWFARMMFVEFTTQPLSVYFGGVDDEAVVWVNGIEVGSHTGYSEPFAVDGVNALRPGENTVVVLVKDHGGGGGIYKPVTLTTTADLDELLKSPYYGLQAIRSADWVRDAVIYCVYLRSFSPEGTFAGLERRLPELKDMGVTVLWLMPIHPVGEKHRKGKLGSPYAVRDYYAINPEFGTMQDFKHLLNAVHRQRMRLIIDPVANHTAWDSKLMEQHPEWFTHDSTGAIVSPNPDWTDVADLDYSHLGLRGYMIEMMRWWVKDVGIDGFRCDVAELVPTDFWEEARERLNRIKPVLMLSEGSIPEHHVKAFDITYSWTIYDVLGPLLKGELPLSTLDNIFRMERLQYPSGAIRLRFNTNHDKNMRDAPAALRYGPEGLKLTAAFVSTIPGVPLIYTGEEVGNTRKLSLFEKVSVDWSRPRTMETLYKTLFRLRGEHKALSRGDMVRVPSANSTRVYAFFRVAGVDKILAVFNFAPEKCTDTLMIPMDRLFPGQKASVMKDAFSGKRIELEEHLVLPMEGRGYRVFVVEQ
;
A
#
# COMPACT_ATOMS: atom_id res chain seq x y z
N MET A 1 -73.59 -17.89 14.08
CA MET A 1 -72.71 -17.02 13.26
C MET A 1 -71.47 -16.68 14.07
N ARG A 2 -70.36 -17.38 13.88
CA ARG A 2 -69.09 -17.08 14.52
C ARG A 2 -68.16 -16.52 13.41
N THR A 3 -67.83 -15.25 13.51
CA THR A 3 -66.97 -14.56 12.62
C THR A 3 -65.52 -14.94 12.98
N ILE A 4 -64.82 -15.63 12.08
CA ILE A 4 -63.40 -15.93 12.18
C ILE A 4 -62.67 -14.73 11.63
N ILE A 5 -61.97 -13.98 12.48
CA ILE A 5 -61.00 -12.95 12.06
C ILE A 5 -59.68 -13.67 11.79
N SER A 6 -59.34 -13.83 10.51
CA SER A 6 -58.02 -14.28 10.08
C SER A 6 -57.03 -13.11 10.23
N ILE A 7 -56.14 -13.20 11.21
CA ILE A 7 -54.97 -12.31 11.30
C ILE A 7 -54.01 -12.76 10.24
N LEU A 8 -53.91 -11.96 9.18
CA LEU A 8 -52.88 -12.12 8.14
C LEU A 8 -51.55 -11.62 8.72
N CYS A 9 -50.73 -12.56 9.19
CA CYS A 9 -49.37 -12.28 9.61
C CYS A 9 -48.54 -12.00 8.33
N ILE A 10 -48.28 -10.73 8.02
CA ILE A 10 -47.37 -10.35 6.93
C ILE A 10 -45.97 -10.63 7.45
N MET A 11 -45.45 -11.83 7.20
CA MET A 11 -44.05 -12.10 7.27
C MET A 11 -43.39 -11.37 6.10
N THR A 12 -42.64 -10.33 6.38
CA THR A 12 -41.72 -9.69 5.42
C THR A 12 -40.60 -10.67 5.10
N HIS A 13 -40.86 -11.57 4.15
CA HIS A 13 -39.83 -12.46 3.65
C HIS A 13 -38.91 -11.64 2.74
N LEU A 14 -37.65 -11.55 3.09
CA LEU A 14 -36.57 -11.18 2.15
C LEU A 14 -36.70 -12.12 0.95
N VAL A 15 -37.04 -11.58 -0.22
CA VAL A 15 -37.23 -12.37 -1.44
C VAL A 15 -35.90 -13.02 -1.78
N PRO A 16 -35.81 -14.37 -1.82
CA PRO A 16 -34.56 -15.03 -2.19
C PRO A 16 -34.21 -14.71 -3.65
N ILE A 17 -32.98 -14.33 -3.92
CA ILE A 17 -32.47 -14.14 -5.28
C ILE A 17 -32.18 -15.51 -5.84
N ILE A 18 -32.84 -15.89 -6.95
CA ILE A 18 -32.63 -17.15 -7.64
C ILE A 18 -31.45 -16.99 -8.60
N VAL A 19 -30.38 -17.75 -8.38
CA VAL A 19 -29.20 -17.78 -9.22
C VAL A 19 -29.20 -19.07 -10.06
N SER A 20 -29.44 -18.96 -11.37
CA SER A 20 -29.27 -20.08 -12.30
C SER A 20 -27.87 -20.03 -12.93
N ALA A 21 -26.99 -20.96 -12.58
CA ALA A 21 -25.57 -20.97 -12.97
C ALA A 21 -25.27 -21.78 -14.23
N GLN A 22 -26.23 -22.00 -15.12
CA GLN A 22 -26.03 -22.70 -16.40
C GLN A 22 -25.53 -21.81 -17.53
N VAL A 23 -25.42 -20.49 -17.31
CA VAL A 23 -25.04 -19.51 -18.35
C VAL A 23 -23.62 -19.01 -18.07
N PRO A 24 -22.70 -18.97 -19.07
CA PRO A 24 -21.46 -18.23 -18.96
C PRO A 24 -21.75 -16.76 -18.63
N GLY A 25 -21.10 -16.18 -17.61
CA GLY A 25 -21.27 -14.79 -17.26
C GLY A 25 -22.37 -14.52 -16.21
N VAL A 26 -22.46 -15.33 -15.17
CA VAL A 26 -23.41 -15.07 -14.06
C VAL A 26 -22.95 -13.85 -13.25
N ARG A 27 -23.75 -12.81 -13.25
CA ARG A 27 -23.61 -11.63 -12.38
C ARG A 27 -24.94 -11.36 -11.69
N VAL A 28 -25.03 -11.72 -10.42
CA VAL A 28 -26.26 -11.56 -9.63
C VAL A 28 -26.04 -10.50 -8.56
N PRO A 29 -26.68 -9.32 -8.68
CA PRO A 29 -26.60 -8.30 -7.64
C PRO A 29 -27.13 -8.81 -6.31
N LEU A 30 -26.36 -8.66 -5.26
CA LEU A 30 -26.77 -8.88 -3.89
C LEU A 30 -27.15 -7.57 -3.18
N ASN A 31 -27.34 -6.50 -3.93
CA ASN A 31 -27.82 -5.21 -3.44
C ASN A 31 -29.26 -5.29 -2.92
N GLY A 32 -29.63 -4.31 -2.10
CA GLY A 32 -30.98 -4.20 -1.52
C GLY A 32 -31.00 -4.53 -0.03
N GLN A 33 -32.05 -5.20 0.45
CA GLN A 33 -32.28 -5.39 1.87
C GLN A 33 -31.38 -6.46 2.49
N TRP A 34 -30.64 -6.07 3.55
CA TRP A 34 -29.81 -6.96 4.36
C TRP A 34 -30.25 -6.89 5.83
N ALA A 35 -30.12 -7.99 6.56
CA ALA A 35 -30.20 -7.96 8.00
C ALA A 35 -28.94 -7.33 8.57
N PHE A 36 -29.07 -6.43 9.55
CA PHE A 36 -27.97 -5.69 10.16
C PHE A 36 -28.08 -5.65 11.69
N ARG A 37 -26.92 -5.71 12.35
CA ARG A 37 -26.79 -5.50 13.79
C ARG A 37 -25.46 -4.82 14.10
N SER A 38 -25.51 -3.67 14.81
CA SER A 38 -24.31 -3.05 15.38
C SER A 38 -23.78 -3.87 16.54
N ASP A 39 -22.46 -3.85 16.75
CA ASP A 39 -21.74 -4.65 17.75
C ASP A 39 -20.74 -3.79 18.53
N PRO A 40 -21.21 -2.81 19.32
CA PRO A 40 -20.34 -1.90 20.07
C PRO A 40 -19.53 -2.58 21.18
N GLU A 41 -19.92 -3.79 21.58
CA GLU A 41 -19.23 -4.57 22.60
C GLU A 41 -18.29 -5.64 21.99
N GLU A 42 -18.21 -5.73 20.66
CA GLU A 42 -17.37 -6.67 19.89
C GLU A 42 -17.58 -8.16 20.26
N ILE A 43 -18.81 -8.49 20.64
CA ILE A 43 -19.17 -9.84 21.12
C ILE A 43 -19.59 -10.81 20.02
N GLY A 44 -19.90 -10.32 18.83
CA GLY A 44 -20.48 -11.13 17.76
C GLY A 44 -19.63 -12.31 17.33
N LEU A 45 -18.29 -12.20 17.35
CA LEU A 45 -17.39 -13.33 17.08
C LEU A 45 -17.51 -14.41 18.16
N SER A 46 -17.47 -14.05 19.44
CA SER A 46 -17.58 -14.99 20.57
C SER A 46 -18.97 -15.63 20.66
N HIS A 47 -19.99 -14.94 20.19
CA HIS A 47 -21.37 -15.43 20.12
C HIS A 47 -21.71 -16.10 18.78
N HIS A 48 -20.72 -16.29 17.92
CA HIS A 48 -20.84 -16.97 16.62
C HIS A 48 -21.97 -16.40 15.72
N TRP A 49 -22.14 -15.07 15.67
CA TRP A 49 -23.18 -14.42 14.85
C TRP A 49 -23.02 -14.73 13.35
N PHE A 50 -21.88 -15.22 12.94
CA PHE A 50 -21.62 -15.70 11.59
C PHE A 50 -22.22 -17.08 11.31
N ALA A 51 -22.60 -17.87 12.34
CA ALA A 51 -23.04 -19.24 12.15
C ALA A 51 -24.37 -19.33 11.40
N ASP A 52 -24.54 -20.38 10.62
CA ASP A 52 -25.76 -20.65 9.85
C ASP A 52 -27.01 -20.80 10.74
N SER A 53 -26.81 -21.30 11.96
CA SER A 53 -27.86 -21.49 12.98
C SER A 53 -28.26 -20.24 13.75
N THR A 54 -27.62 -19.08 13.47
CA THR A 54 -27.89 -17.84 14.22
C THR A 54 -29.29 -17.33 13.89
N ASP A 55 -30.12 -17.12 14.94
CA ASP A 55 -31.42 -16.43 14.80
C ASP A 55 -31.15 -14.92 14.56
N ARG A 56 -31.54 -14.45 13.39
CA ARG A 56 -31.42 -13.05 12.97
C ARG A 56 -32.76 -12.31 12.92
N SER A 57 -33.83 -12.90 13.47
CA SER A 57 -35.18 -12.29 13.47
C SER A 57 -35.20 -10.94 14.20
N GLY A 58 -34.33 -10.73 15.18
CA GLY A 58 -34.16 -9.47 15.92
C GLY A 58 -33.21 -8.46 15.28
N TRP A 59 -32.64 -8.74 14.11
CA TRP A 59 -31.76 -7.80 13.41
C TRP A 59 -32.58 -6.76 12.65
N SER A 60 -32.06 -5.54 12.53
CA SER A 60 -32.70 -4.51 11.70
C SER A 60 -32.53 -4.84 10.21
N THR A 61 -33.42 -4.31 9.38
CA THR A 61 -33.30 -4.40 7.93
C THR A 61 -32.74 -3.09 7.38
N VAL A 62 -31.65 -3.15 6.60
CA VAL A 62 -30.96 -1.98 6.03
C VAL A 62 -30.78 -2.14 4.54
N GLU A 63 -30.59 -1.02 3.84
CA GLU A 63 -30.29 -1.01 2.41
C GLU A 63 -28.77 -1.12 2.19
N VAL A 64 -28.34 -2.00 1.32
CA VAL A 64 -26.95 -2.17 0.84
C VAL A 64 -26.96 -2.00 -0.69
N PRO A 65 -26.08 -1.17 -1.30
CA PRO A 65 -24.99 -0.44 -0.66
C PRO A 65 -25.44 0.88 -0.01
N ALA A 66 -24.87 1.17 1.16
CA ALA A 66 -24.96 2.48 1.81
C ALA A 66 -23.90 2.58 2.93
N PHE A 67 -23.51 3.78 3.29
CA PHE A 67 -22.81 4.04 4.54
C PHE A 67 -23.80 3.89 5.71
N TRP A 68 -23.39 3.23 6.79
CA TRP A 68 -24.30 2.96 7.91
C TRP A 68 -24.65 4.19 8.76
N GLU A 69 -23.91 5.32 8.62
CA GLU A 69 -24.28 6.61 9.18
C GLU A 69 -25.63 7.10 8.67
N THR A 70 -26.06 6.59 7.51
CA THR A 70 -27.40 6.85 6.97
C THR A 70 -28.49 6.00 7.63
N TYR A 71 -28.13 4.98 8.44
CA TYR A 71 -29.09 4.14 9.12
C TYR A 71 -29.58 4.81 10.42
N PRO A 72 -30.86 4.63 10.79
CA PRO A 72 -31.38 5.25 11.98
C PRO A 72 -30.62 4.92 13.25
N GLY A 73 -30.11 5.95 13.93
CA GLY A 73 -29.40 5.84 15.19
C GLY A 73 -27.90 5.57 15.08
N LEU A 74 -27.30 5.54 13.85
CA LEU A 74 -25.89 5.26 13.63
C LEU A 74 -25.10 6.44 13.05
N GLY A 75 -25.63 7.65 13.04
CA GLY A 75 -25.05 8.83 12.37
C GLY A 75 -23.62 9.20 12.78
N THR A 76 -23.07 8.66 13.87
CA THR A 76 -21.69 8.86 14.35
C THR A 76 -21.14 7.55 14.94
N TYR A 77 -21.56 6.42 14.41
CA TYR A 77 -21.14 5.12 14.93
C TYR A 77 -19.86 4.65 14.24
N ASP A 78 -18.79 4.55 15.00
CA ASP A 78 -17.56 3.84 14.66
C ASP A 78 -17.53 2.53 15.45
N GLY A 79 -17.06 1.43 14.86
CA GLY A 79 -16.97 0.13 15.51
C GLY A 79 -17.34 -1.05 14.61
N TRP A 80 -17.96 -2.08 15.19
CA TRP A 80 -18.28 -3.30 14.47
C TRP A 80 -19.75 -3.38 14.06
N GLY A 81 -20.00 -3.76 12.80
CA GLY A 81 -21.34 -3.98 12.24
C GLY A 81 -21.44 -5.31 11.51
N TRP A 82 -22.52 -6.06 11.77
CA TRP A 82 -22.78 -7.35 11.16
C TRP A 82 -23.89 -7.24 10.14
N PHE A 83 -23.60 -7.69 8.93
CA PHE A 83 -24.56 -7.78 7.83
C PHE A 83 -24.81 -9.24 7.50
N ALA A 84 -26.07 -9.59 7.16
CA ALA A 84 -26.40 -10.93 6.69
C ALA A 84 -27.44 -10.89 5.57
N ARG A 85 -27.23 -11.73 4.54
CA ARG A 85 -28.17 -11.89 3.42
C ARG A 85 -28.33 -13.34 3.02
N MET A 86 -29.59 -13.74 2.84
CA MET A 86 -29.93 -15.03 2.25
C MET A 86 -29.96 -14.93 0.73
N MET A 87 -29.45 -15.97 0.07
CA MET A 87 -29.52 -16.15 -1.38
C MET A 87 -29.82 -17.62 -1.71
N PHE A 88 -30.47 -17.85 -2.84
CA PHE A 88 -30.75 -19.19 -3.34
C PHE A 88 -29.90 -19.50 -4.57
N VAL A 89 -29.13 -20.59 -4.53
CA VAL A 89 -28.30 -21.06 -5.64
C VAL A 89 -28.91 -22.35 -6.20
N GLU A 90 -29.43 -22.34 -7.44
CA GLU A 90 -30.06 -23.52 -8.02
C GLU A 90 -29.06 -24.65 -8.26
N PHE A 91 -27.98 -24.38 -8.96
CA PHE A 91 -26.91 -25.33 -9.26
C PHE A 91 -25.70 -24.58 -9.81
N THR A 92 -24.50 -25.02 -9.47
CA THR A 92 -23.26 -24.41 -10.02
C THR A 92 -22.28 -25.47 -10.47
N THR A 93 -21.91 -25.41 -11.74
CA THR A 93 -20.79 -26.16 -12.32
C THR A 93 -19.50 -25.35 -12.35
N GLN A 94 -19.58 -24.04 -12.05
CA GLN A 94 -18.44 -23.11 -12.02
C GLN A 94 -18.24 -22.58 -10.61
N PRO A 95 -16.98 -22.31 -10.24
CA PRO A 95 -16.67 -21.61 -9.00
C PRO A 95 -17.37 -20.24 -8.95
N LEU A 96 -18.02 -19.94 -7.83
CA LEU A 96 -18.65 -18.65 -7.58
C LEU A 96 -17.87 -17.88 -6.53
N SER A 97 -17.78 -16.56 -6.73
CA SER A 97 -17.17 -15.62 -5.80
C SER A 97 -18.17 -14.53 -5.42
N VAL A 98 -18.09 -14.03 -4.20
CA VAL A 98 -18.82 -12.84 -3.77
C VAL A 98 -17.89 -11.63 -3.93
N TYR A 99 -18.25 -10.72 -4.83
CA TYR A 99 -17.57 -9.48 -5.10
C TYR A 99 -18.17 -8.34 -4.26
N PHE A 100 -17.32 -7.54 -3.64
CA PHE A 100 -17.66 -6.31 -2.94
C PHE A 100 -16.99 -5.14 -3.64
N GLY A 101 -17.75 -4.15 -4.05
CA GLY A 101 -17.24 -2.93 -4.68
C GLY A 101 -16.50 -2.00 -3.72
N GLY A 102 -16.80 -2.09 -2.43
CA GLY A 102 -16.14 -1.37 -1.34
C GLY A 102 -16.84 -1.60 -0.01
N VAL A 103 -16.03 -1.83 1.01
CA VAL A 103 -16.42 -1.94 2.43
C VAL A 103 -15.40 -1.10 3.21
N ASP A 104 -15.85 -0.38 4.19
CA ASP A 104 -15.01 0.53 5.00
C ASP A 104 -14.97 0.04 6.47
N ASP A 105 -13.80 -0.17 7.13
CA ASP A 105 -12.37 -0.25 6.70
C ASP A 105 -11.92 -1.70 6.49
N GLU A 106 -12.44 -2.63 7.30
CA GLU A 106 -12.14 -4.05 7.27
C GLU A 106 -13.41 -4.87 7.07
N ALA A 107 -13.30 -5.97 6.36
CA ALA A 107 -14.35 -6.95 6.21
C ALA A 107 -13.86 -8.36 6.53
N VAL A 108 -14.68 -9.15 7.23
CA VAL A 108 -14.54 -10.61 7.29
C VAL A 108 -15.83 -11.22 6.76
N VAL A 109 -15.74 -12.19 5.88
CA VAL A 109 -16.90 -12.75 5.16
C VAL A 109 -17.03 -14.24 5.43
N TRP A 110 -18.23 -14.65 5.78
CA TRP A 110 -18.62 -16.06 5.93
C TRP A 110 -19.72 -16.41 4.93
N VAL A 111 -19.67 -17.64 4.45
CA VAL A 111 -20.77 -18.27 3.68
C VAL A 111 -21.15 -19.54 4.41
N ASN A 112 -22.44 -19.67 4.78
CA ASN A 112 -22.95 -20.81 5.53
C ASN A 112 -22.16 -21.14 6.80
N GLY A 113 -21.69 -20.10 7.51
CA GLY A 113 -20.90 -20.23 8.72
C GLY A 113 -19.42 -20.56 8.51
N ILE A 114 -18.97 -20.74 7.27
CA ILE A 114 -17.56 -20.98 6.91
C ILE A 114 -16.93 -19.66 6.49
N GLU A 115 -15.83 -19.26 7.12
CA GLU A 115 -15.07 -18.10 6.71
C GLU A 115 -14.45 -18.32 5.33
N VAL A 116 -14.73 -17.41 4.39
CA VAL A 116 -14.31 -17.51 2.99
C VAL A 116 -13.28 -16.43 2.61
N GLY A 117 -13.07 -15.44 3.47
CA GLY A 117 -12.02 -14.44 3.28
C GLY A 117 -12.22 -13.18 4.08
N SER A 118 -11.22 -12.31 4.02
CA SER A 118 -11.21 -11.00 4.66
C SER A 118 -10.59 -9.94 3.74
N HIS A 119 -10.83 -8.67 4.05
CA HIS A 119 -10.27 -7.53 3.35
C HIS A 119 -9.94 -6.42 4.33
N THR A 120 -8.91 -5.63 4.01
CA THR A 120 -8.55 -4.40 4.72
C THR A 120 -8.33 -3.31 3.69
N GLY A 121 -8.96 -2.19 3.86
CA GLY A 121 -8.94 -1.04 2.96
C GLY A 121 -10.35 -0.48 2.73
N TYR A 122 -10.46 0.84 2.71
CA TYR A 122 -11.75 1.52 2.66
C TYR A 122 -12.32 1.71 1.25
N SER A 123 -11.51 1.70 0.21
CA SER A 123 -11.95 2.10 -1.14
C SER A 123 -11.80 1.03 -2.21
N GLU A 124 -10.93 0.05 -2.00
CA GLU A 124 -10.61 -0.96 -2.98
C GLU A 124 -11.67 -2.05 -3.05
N PRO A 125 -12.09 -2.45 -4.27
CA PRO A 125 -12.96 -3.60 -4.42
C PRO A 125 -12.19 -4.89 -4.12
N PHE A 126 -12.91 -5.88 -3.57
CA PHE A 126 -12.35 -7.21 -3.33
C PHE A 126 -13.37 -8.31 -3.63
N ALA A 127 -12.92 -9.54 -3.64
CA ALA A 127 -13.78 -10.69 -3.75
C ALA A 127 -13.30 -11.83 -2.87
N VAL A 128 -14.25 -12.59 -2.37
CA VAL A 128 -13.99 -13.83 -1.64
C VAL A 128 -14.47 -15.03 -2.44
N ASP A 129 -13.69 -16.10 -2.39
CA ASP A 129 -14.01 -17.33 -3.12
C ASP A 129 -14.98 -18.20 -2.30
N GLY A 130 -16.17 -18.38 -2.83
CA GLY A 130 -17.23 -19.16 -2.18
C GLY A 130 -17.26 -20.64 -2.54
N VAL A 131 -16.33 -21.14 -3.38
CA VAL A 131 -16.39 -22.49 -4.00
C VAL A 131 -16.68 -23.60 -3.01
N ASN A 132 -16.03 -23.59 -1.86
CA ASN A 132 -16.13 -24.67 -0.89
C ASN A 132 -17.26 -24.48 0.14
N ALA A 133 -17.89 -23.33 0.16
CA ALA A 133 -18.90 -22.97 1.16
C ALA A 133 -20.32 -22.85 0.59
N LEU A 134 -20.45 -22.58 -0.73
CA LEU A 134 -21.74 -22.51 -1.42
C LEU A 134 -22.28 -23.90 -1.72
N ARG A 135 -23.60 -24.06 -1.54
CA ARG A 135 -24.35 -25.30 -1.78
C ARG A 135 -25.59 -25.03 -2.64
N PRO A 136 -26.11 -26.00 -3.39
CA PRO A 136 -27.42 -25.89 -4.02
C PRO A 136 -28.50 -25.62 -2.95
N GLY A 137 -29.43 -24.71 -3.23
CA GLY A 137 -30.48 -24.31 -2.32
C GLY A 137 -30.14 -22.99 -1.58
N GLU A 138 -30.60 -22.90 -0.35
CA GLU A 138 -30.39 -21.70 0.49
C GLU A 138 -28.98 -21.59 1.00
N ASN A 139 -28.43 -20.37 0.91
CA ASN A 139 -27.11 -19.98 1.41
C ASN A 139 -27.22 -18.65 2.14
N THR A 140 -26.41 -18.48 3.18
CA THR A 140 -26.33 -17.24 3.93
C THR A 140 -24.92 -16.64 3.78
N VAL A 141 -24.83 -15.41 3.30
CA VAL A 141 -23.62 -14.60 3.36
C VAL A 141 -23.67 -13.73 4.60
N VAL A 142 -22.65 -13.77 5.43
CA VAL A 142 -22.50 -12.91 6.61
C VAL A 142 -21.22 -12.10 6.47
N VAL A 143 -21.29 -10.81 6.77
CA VAL A 143 -20.14 -9.89 6.72
C VAL A 143 -20.03 -9.16 8.04
N LEU A 144 -18.89 -9.29 8.70
CA LEU A 144 -18.48 -8.39 9.77
C LEU A 144 -17.73 -7.24 9.12
N VAL A 145 -18.19 -6.03 9.35
CA VAL A 145 -17.47 -4.80 8.99
C VAL A 145 -16.92 -4.18 10.25
N LYS A 146 -15.65 -3.72 10.21
CA LYS A 146 -15.02 -2.99 11.29
C LYS A 146 -14.55 -1.66 10.75
N ASP A 147 -15.15 -0.62 11.30
CA ASP A 147 -14.84 0.78 10.97
C ASP A 147 -14.03 1.40 12.13
N HIS A 148 -12.94 2.05 11.78
CA HIS A 148 -12.01 2.69 12.71
C HIS A 148 -12.18 4.22 12.73
N GLY A 149 -13.15 4.74 12.01
CA GLY A 149 -13.55 6.15 11.97
C GLY A 149 -13.78 6.68 10.57
N GLY A 150 -14.77 7.52 10.43
CA GLY A 150 -15.18 8.11 9.16
C GLY A 150 -16.54 7.59 8.71
N GLY A 151 -16.63 7.03 7.53
CA GLY A 151 -17.85 6.40 7.03
C GLY A 151 -17.72 4.89 7.05
N GLY A 152 -18.64 4.15 7.69
CA GLY A 152 -18.58 2.71 7.81
C GLY A 152 -19.60 1.97 6.96
N GLY A 153 -19.39 0.66 6.77
CA GLY A 153 -20.38 -0.22 6.17
C GLY A 153 -20.06 -0.75 4.77
N ILE A 154 -21.02 -1.43 4.16
CA ILE A 154 -20.93 -1.92 2.77
C ILE A 154 -21.51 -0.84 1.86
N TYR A 155 -20.69 0.10 1.39
CA TYR A 155 -21.15 1.31 0.72
C TYR A 155 -21.09 1.24 -0.82
N LYS A 156 -20.52 0.18 -1.40
CA LYS A 156 -20.56 -0.09 -2.84
C LYS A 156 -21.22 -1.44 -3.16
N PRO A 157 -21.63 -1.66 -4.44
CA PRO A 157 -22.38 -2.85 -4.83
C PRO A 157 -21.74 -4.18 -4.44
N VAL A 158 -22.57 -5.14 -4.07
CA VAL A 158 -22.21 -6.55 -3.82
C VAL A 158 -22.77 -7.41 -4.93
N THR A 159 -21.96 -8.33 -5.48
CA THR A 159 -22.35 -9.18 -6.61
C THR A 159 -21.87 -10.62 -6.41
N LEU A 160 -22.74 -11.59 -6.58
CA LEU A 160 -22.34 -12.99 -6.77
C LEU A 160 -21.98 -13.19 -8.24
N THR A 161 -20.80 -13.72 -8.51
CA THR A 161 -20.27 -13.84 -9.88
C THR A 161 -19.44 -15.11 -10.04
N THR A 162 -19.24 -15.52 -11.30
CA THR A 162 -18.25 -16.60 -11.58
C THR A 162 -16.84 -16.06 -11.43
N THR A 163 -15.90 -16.93 -11.08
CA THR A 163 -14.47 -16.57 -11.01
C THR A 163 -13.94 -16.07 -12.36
N ALA A 164 -14.51 -16.52 -13.48
CA ALA A 164 -14.15 -16.07 -14.82
C ALA A 164 -14.57 -14.61 -15.09
N ASP A 165 -15.73 -14.17 -14.56
CA ASP A 165 -16.23 -12.81 -14.75
C ASP A 165 -15.71 -11.82 -13.69
N LEU A 166 -15.07 -12.35 -12.66
CA LEU A 166 -14.59 -11.54 -11.53
C LEU A 166 -13.53 -10.52 -11.96
N ASP A 167 -12.60 -10.89 -12.85
CA ASP A 167 -11.59 -9.96 -13.35
C ASP A 167 -12.23 -8.73 -14.03
N GLU A 168 -13.34 -8.91 -14.76
CA GLU A 168 -14.06 -7.80 -15.39
C GLU A 168 -14.69 -6.84 -14.38
N LEU A 169 -15.18 -7.35 -13.25
CA LEU A 169 -15.72 -6.53 -12.17
C LEU A 169 -14.63 -5.81 -11.38
N LEU A 170 -13.46 -6.42 -11.29
CA LEU A 170 -12.31 -5.89 -10.58
C LEU A 170 -11.52 -4.83 -11.39
N LYS A 171 -11.78 -4.67 -12.69
CA LYS A 171 -11.11 -3.65 -13.50
C LYS A 171 -11.54 -2.25 -13.08
N SER A 172 -10.57 -1.40 -12.81
CA SER A 172 -10.83 0.03 -12.64
C SER A 172 -11.03 0.72 -13.99
N PRO A 173 -11.54 1.98 -14.00
CA PRO A 173 -11.54 2.81 -15.20
C PRO A 173 -10.15 3.06 -15.82
N TYR A 174 -9.09 2.82 -15.05
CA TYR A 174 -7.69 3.02 -15.47
C TYR A 174 -7.05 1.76 -16.04
N TYR A 175 -7.72 0.59 -15.93
CA TYR A 175 -7.27 -0.64 -16.56
C TYR A 175 -7.13 -0.49 -18.07
N GLY A 176 -6.00 -0.92 -18.62
CA GLY A 176 -5.72 -0.81 -20.06
C GLY A 176 -5.17 0.56 -20.49
N LEU A 177 -5.24 1.58 -19.64
CA LEU A 177 -4.50 2.83 -19.89
C LEU A 177 -3.00 2.59 -19.69
N GLN A 178 -2.20 3.51 -20.25
CA GLN A 178 -0.76 3.54 -20.00
C GLN A 178 -0.44 4.54 -18.90
N ALA A 179 0.39 4.13 -17.94
CA ALA A 179 0.95 5.04 -16.96
C ALA A 179 1.86 6.07 -17.64
N ILE A 180 2.02 7.24 -17.01
CA ILE A 180 2.95 8.26 -17.46
C ILE A 180 4.33 7.66 -17.72
N ARG A 181 4.97 8.08 -18.81
CA ARG A 181 6.31 7.60 -19.14
C ARG A 181 7.34 8.17 -18.17
N SER A 182 7.77 7.36 -17.23
CA SER A 182 8.86 7.71 -16.31
C SER A 182 10.23 7.62 -16.98
N ALA A 183 11.14 8.51 -16.58
CA ALA A 183 12.53 8.43 -17.00
C ALA A 183 13.18 7.12 -16.51
N ASP A 184 14.19 6.64 -17.24
CA ASP A 184 14.84 5.35 -16.93
C ASP A 184 15.42 5.31 -15.50
N TRP A 185 16.02 6.40 -15.05
CA TRP A 185 16.59 6.48 -13.70
C TRP A 185 15.52 6.40 -12.59
N VAL A 186 14.25 6.75 -12.87
CA VAL A 186 13.11 6.56 -11.95
C VAL A 186 12.73 5.08 -11.85
N ARG A 187 12.66 4.38 -12.98
CA ARG A 187 12.35 2.95 -13.01
C ARG A 187 13.43 2.11 -12.34
N ASP A 188 14.68 2.50 -12.54
CA ASP A 188 15.85 1.82 -11.97
C ASP A 188 16.16 2.24 -10.51
N ALA A 189 15.37 3.16 -9.95
CA ALA A 189 15.63 3.75 -8.64
C ALA A 189 15.69 2.73 -7.49
N VAL A 190 16.54 3.07 -6.52
CA VAL A 190 16.56 2.60 -5.14
C VAL A 190 16.48 3.84 -4.28
N ILE A 191 15.39 4.01 -3.55
CA ILE A 191 15.12 5.22 -2.77
C ILE A 191 15.54 5.00 -1.32
N TYR A 192 16.25 5.97 -0.75
CA TYR A 192 16.57 6.03 0.66
C TYR A 192 15.90 7.26 1.27
N CYS A 193 14.96 7.04 2.19
CA CYS A 193 14.29 8.12 2.93
C CYS A 193 15.17 8.56 4.09
N VAL A 194 15.61 9.82 4.03
CA VAL A 194 16.48 10.44 5.04
C VAL A 194 15.64 11.29 5.99
N TYR A 195 15.62 10.91 7.25
CA TYR A 195 15.16 11.79 8.32
C TYR A 195 16.38 12.47 8.95
N LEU A 196 16.71 13.69 8.50
CA LEU A 196 17.93 14.41 8.87
C LEU A 196 18.12 14.51 10.37
N ARG A 197 17.06 14.88 11.11
CA ARG A 197 17.07 15.05 12.57
C ARG A 197 17.58 13.81 13.31
N SER A 198 17.33 12.63 12.74
CA SER A 198 17.68 11.32 13.32
C SER A 198 18.90 10.67 12.67
N PHE A 199 19.30 11.14 11.48
CA PHE A 199 20.28 10.47 10.62
C PHE A 199 21.72 10.56 11.15
N SER A 200 22.08 11.65 11.80
CA SER A 200 23.41 11.81 12.41
C SER A 200 23.30 12.42 13.81
N PRO A 201 24.35 12.37 14.63
CA PRO A 201 24.34 13.05 15.93
C PRO A 201 24.05 14.54 15.81
N GLU A 202 24.59 15.20 14.77
CA GLU A 202 24.35 16.60 14.48
C GLU A 202 22.94 16.85 13.93
N GLY A 203 22.43 15.94 13.09
CA GLY A 203 21.15 16.07 12.40
C GLY A 203 21.18 17.09 11.26
N THR A 204 22.31 17.27 10.59
CA THR A 204 22.54 18.33 9.60
C THR A 204 22.84 17.79 8.20
N PHE A 205 22.80 18.66 7.18
CA PHE A 205 23.23 18.31 5.81
C PHE A 205 24.67 17.82 5.76
N ALA A 206 25.57 18.42 6.51
CA ALA A 206 26.97 17.98 6.60
C ALA A 206 27.09 16.57 7.21
N GLY A 207 26.21 16.23 8.17
CA GLY A 207 26.14 14.88 8.75
C GLY A 207 25.71 13.82 7.72
N LEU A 208 24.77 14.16 6.85
CA LEU A 208 24.37 13.29 5.72
C LEU A 208 25.46 13.19 4.67
N GLU A 209 26.09 14.32 4.30
CA GLU A 209 27.11 14.36 3.26
C GLU A 209 28.27 13.41 3.54
N ARG A 210 28.73 13.32 4.79
CA ARG A 210 29.80 12.39 5.19
C ARG A 210 29.49 10.93 4.90
N ARG A 211 28.20 10.56 4.84
CA ARG A 211 27.78 9.17 4.61
C ARG A 211 27.31 8.88 3.18
N LEU A 212 27.36 9.85 2.28
CA LEU A 212 27.02 9.62 0.86
C LEU A 212 27.79 8.47 0.21
N PRO A 213 29.13 8.30 0.45
CA PRO A 213 29.85 7.17 -0.12
C PRO A 213 29.32 5.81 0.34
N GLU A 214 28.91 5.67 1.61
CA GLU A 214 28.34 4.43 2.14
C GLU A 214 26.98 4.12 1.50
N LEU A 215 26.10 5.12 1.39
CA LEU A 215 24.79 4.97 0.74
C LEU A 215 24.95 4.62 -0.74
N LYS A 216 25.90 5.24 -1.43
CA LYS A 216 26.23 4.93 -2.82
C LYS A 216 26.75 3.51 -3.00
N ASP A 217 27.66 3.07 -2.12
CA ASP A 217 28.21 1.71 -2.12
C ASP A 217 27.15 0.65 -1.82
N MET A 218 26.14 0.99 -1.01
CA MET A 218 24.98 0.14 -0.77
C MET A 218 24.06 0.02 -2.01
N GLY A 219 24.20 0.91 -3.00
CA GLY A 219 23.42 0.90 -4.24
C GLY A 219 22.27 1.89 -4.27
N VAL A 220 22.17 2.80 -3.31
CA VAL A 220 21.17 3.90 -3.32
C VAL A 220 21.40 4.79 -4.53
N THR A 221 20.30 5.14 -5.21
CA THR A 221 20.32 6.01 -6.39
C THR A 221 19.55 7.31 -6.20
N VAL A 222 18.58 7.32 -5.28
CA VAL A 222 17.75 8.49 -4.97
C VAL A 222 17.70 8.69 -3.45
N LEU A 223 18.04 9.89 -3.02
CA LEU A 223 17.82 10.34 -1.64
C LEU A 223 16.51 11.13 -1.59
N TRP A 224 15.59 10.69 -0.75
CA TRP A 224 14.40 11.46 -0.39
C TRP A 224 14.63 12.07 0.99
N LEU A 225 14.76 13.40 1.05
CA LEU A 225 14.79 14.13 2.31
C LEU A 225 13.36 14.42 2.77
N MET A 226 13.00 13.98 3.97
CA MET A 226 11.79 14.45 4.67
C MET A 226 11.81 15.99 4.76
N PRO A 227 10.68 16.67 5.06
CA PRO A 227 10.62 18.12 4.93
C PRO A 227 11.79 18.85 5.60
N ILE A 228 12.42 19.76 4.84
CA ILE A 228 13.64 20.49 5.22
C ILE A 228 13.36 21.95 5.55
N HIS A 229 12.10 22.33 5.56
CA HIS A 229 11.63 23.71 5.77
C HIS A 229 11.57 24.07 7.25
N PRO A 230 11.58 25.39 7.60
CA PRO A 230 11.33 25.83 8.96
C PRO A 230 9.98 25.33 9.47
N VAL A 231 9.96 24.86 10.72
CA VAL A 231 8.77 24.32 11.37
C VAL A 231 8.04 25.42 12.12
N GLY A 232 6.71 25.44 12.04
CA GLY A 232 5.86 26.37 12.78
C GLY A 232 6.00 26.27 14.30
N GLU A 233 5.66 27.33 14.99
CA GLU A 233 5.72 27.42 16.46
C GLU A 233 4.33 27.39 17.09
N LYS A 234 3.33 27.93 16.40
CA LYS A 234 1.95 27.96 16.87
C LYS A 234 1.34 26.55 16.83
N HIS A 235 0.77 26.11 17.93
CA HIS A 235 0.21 24.76 18.13
C HIS A 235 1.20 23.60 17.92
N ARG A 236 2.51 23.89 18.05
CA ARG A 236 3.58 22.89 17.87
C ARG A 236 3.39 21.68 18.78
N LYS A 237 3.43 20.49 18.22
CA LYS A 237 3.49 19.23 18.96
C LYS A 237 4.93 18.87 19.34
N GLY A 238 5.15 18.50 20.59
CA GLY A 238 6.48 18.17 21.12
C GLY A 238 7.45 19.37 21.12
N LYS A 239 8.73 19.08 21.39
CA LYS A 239 9.74 20.14 21.57
C LYS A 239 10.18 20.78 20.25
N LEU A 240 10.37 19.95 19.21
CA LEU A 240 10.92 20.38 17.91
C LEU A 240 9.85 20.56 16.83
N GLY A 241 8.64 20.07 17.06
CA GLY A 241 7.54 20.11 16.10
C GLY A 241 7.67 19.12 14.95
N SER A 242 6.55 18.87 14.28
CA SER A 242 6.50 18.06 13.08
C SER A 242 7.20 18.75 11.93
N PRO A 243 8.07 18.08 11.17
CA PRO A 243 8.65 18.64 9.95
C PRO A 243 7.57 18.94 8.88
N TYR A 244 6.40 18.34 9.01
CA TYR A 244 5.25 18.57 8.12
C TYR A 244 4.47 19.86 8.45
N ALA A 245 4.70 20.52 9.59
CA ALA A 245 4.16 21.85 9.88
C ALA A 245 5.05 22.95 9.27
N VAL A 246 4.96 23.11 7.95
CA VAL A 246 5.83 24.01 7.16
C VAL A 246 5.48 25.47 7.40
N ARG A 247 6.47 26.27 7.79
CA ARG A 247 6.33 27.72 8.00
C ARG A 247 6.69 28.55 6.76
N ASP A 248 7.70 28.12 6.00
CA ASP A 248 8.19 28.81 4.80
C ASP A 248 8.73 27.82 3.77
N TYR A 249 8.07 27.71 2.64
CA TYR A 249 8.42 26.75 1.59
C TYR A 249 9.70 27.09 0.82
N TYR A 250 10.22 28.32 0.92
CA TYR A 250 11.43 28.79 0.24
C TYR A 250 12.67 28.81 1.14
N ALA A 251 12.52 28.50 2.41
CA ALA A 251 13.59 28.54 3.40
C ALA A 251 14.03 27.13 3.83
N ILE A 252 15.25 27.07 4.35
CA ILE A 252 15.80 25.88 5.00
C ILE A 252 15.62 26.03 6.52
N ASN A 253 15.25 24.94 7.19
CA ASN A 253 15.23 24.87 8.65
C ASN A 253 16.65 25.07 9.20
N PRO A 254 16.89 26.09 10.05
CA PRO A 254 18.21 26.34 10.63
C PRO A 254 18.80 25.16 11.42
N GLU A 255 17.95 24.22 11.89
CA GLU A 255 18.38 22.98 12.53
C GLU A 255 19.29 22.15 11.60
N PHE A 256 19.08 22.18 10.28
CA PHE A 256 19.76 21.36 9.31
C PHE A 256 20.96 22.06 8.64
N GLY A 257 21.00 23.38 8.69
CA GLY A 257 21.99 24.24 8.06
C GLY A 257 21.38 25.40 7.28
N THR A 258 22.12 25.92 6.32
CA THR A 258 21.73 27.02 5.43
C THR A 258 21.34 26.51 4.03
N MET A 259 20.78 27.38 3.18
CA MET A 259 20.56 27.12 1.76
C MET A 259 21.90 26.82 1.03
N GLN A 260 23.01 27.42 1.46
CA GLN A 260 24.32 27.15 0.90
C GLN A 260 24.79 25.73 1.25
N ASP A 261 24.57 25.27 2.49
CA ASP A 261 24.88 23.90 2.93
C ASP A 261 24.01 22.88 2.18
N PHE A 262 22.73 23.18 1.96
CA PHE A 262 21.85 22.33 1.15
C PHE A 262 22.35 22.23 -0.30
N LYS A 263 22.72 23.34 -0.95
CA LYS A 263 23.26 23.33 -2.31
C LYS A 263 24.60 22.59 -2.38
N HIS A 264 25.42 22.66 -1.31
CA HIS A 264 26.65 21.89 -1.23
C HIS A 264 26.38 20.38 -1.17
N LEU A 265 25.45 19.96 -0.32
CA LEU A 265 24.97 18.57 -0.26
C LEU A 265 24.44 18.10 -1.62
N LEU A 266 23.54 18.89 -2.26
CA LEU A 266 22.94 18.54 -3.55
C LEU A 266 24.03 18.30 -4.62
N ASN A 267 25.02 19.18 -4.67
CA ASN A 267 26.16 19.01 -5.58
C ASN A 267 26.99 17.75 -5.25
N ALA A 268 27.16 17.42 -3.96
CA ALA A 268 27.85 16.20 -3.54
C ALA A 268 27.07 14.95 -3.95
N VAL A 269 25.74 14.94 -3.81
CA VAL A 269 24.84 13.87 -4.28
C VAL A 269 24.98 13.68 -5.79
N HIS A 270 24.93 14.77 -6.57
CA HIS A 270 25.05 14.70 -8.02
C HIS A 270 26.44 14.22 -8.47
N ARG A 271 27.53 14.62 -7.78
CA ARG A 271 28.89 14.08 -8.03
C ARG A 271 28.97 12.57 -7.85
N GLN A 272 28.18 12.01 -6.93
CA GLN A 272 28.05 10.55 -6.73
C GLN A 272 27.13 9.88 -7.75
N ARG A 273 26.60 10.62 -8.73
CA ARG A 273 25.58 10.15 -9.70
C ARG A 273 24.33 9.63 -9.01
N MET A 274 23.97 10.19 -7.86
CA MET A 274 22.69 10.01 -7.20
C MET A 274 21.77 11.19 -7.50
N ARG A 275 20.49 11.04 -7.16
CA ARG A 275 19.43 12.06 -7.27
C ARG A 275 18.95 12.46 -5.88
N LEU A 276 18.42 13.67 -5.77
CA LEU A 276 17.86 14.16 -4.53
C LEU A 276 16.46 14.73 -4.75
N ILE A 277 15.50 14.22 -4.02
CA ILE A 277 14.13 14.73 -3.96
C ILE A 277 13.81 15.23 -2.56
N ILE A 278 12.90 16.18 -2.46
CA ILE A 278 12.40 16.70 -1.18
C ILE A 278 10.90 16.44 -1.05
N ASP A 279 10.38 16.72 0.13
CA ASP A 279 8.98 16.49 0.50
C ASP A 279 8.22 17.83 0.53
N PRO A 280 7.50 18.24 -0.52
CA PRO A 280 6.61 19.37 -0.47
C PRO A 280 5.34 18.96 0.27
N VAL A 281 5.02 19.66 1.34
CA VAL A 281 3.79 19.48 2.08
C VAL A 281 2.73 20.36 1.45
N ALA A 282 1.98 19.83 0.49
CA ALA A 282 1.06 20.65 -0.31
C ALA A 282 -0.36 20.71 0.25
N ASN A 283 -0.77 19.74 1.08
CA ASN A 283 -2.14 19.70 1.62
C ASN A 283 -2.37 20.70 2.78
N HIS A 284 -1.34 21.00 3.56
CA HIS A 284 -1.47 21.80 4.77
C HIS A 284 -0.18 22.56 5.08
N THR A 285 -0.24 23.49 6.03
CA THR A 285 0.93 24.27 6.47
C THR A 285 0.80 24.62 7.96
N ALA A 286 1.87 25.17 8.55
CA ALA A 286 1.83 25.62 9.93
C ALA A 286 0.84 26.77 10.14
N TRP A 287 0.29 26.89 11.35
CA TRP A 287 -0.62 27.97 11.75
C TRP A 287 0.02 29.37 11.80
N ASP A 288 1.34 29.45 11.77
CA ASP A 288 2.14 30.66 11.69
C ASP A 288 3.01 30.69 10.43
N SER A 289 2.51 30.08 9.36
CA SER A 289 3.19 30.10 8.08
C SER A 289 3.13 31.49 7.43
N LYS A 290 4.13 31.81 6.61
CA LYS A 290 4.10 33.05 5.80
C LYS A 290 2.88 33.07 4.87
N LEU A 291 2.43 31.93 4.41
CA LEU A 291 1.26 31.82 3.56
C LEU A 291 -0.01 32.23 4.33
N MET A 292 -0.15 31.78 5.58
CA MET A 292 -1.25 32.16 6.46
C MET A 292 -1.29 33.69 6.72
N GLU A 293 -0.11 34.30 6.88
CA GLU A 293 -0.01 35.74 7.10
C GLU A 293 -0.39 36.58 5.87
N GLN A 294 -0.07 36.06 4.66
CA GLN A 294 -0.25 36.79 3.40
C GLN A 294 -1.60 36.51 2.74
N HIS A 295 -2.11 35.30 2.87
CA HIS A 295 -3.27 34.78 2.14
C HIS A 295 -4.14 33.89 3.04
N PRO A 296 -4.72 34.40 4.13
CA PRO A 296 -5.59 33.62 5.01
C PRO A 296 -6.82 33.03 4.26
N GLU A 297 -7.25 33.69 3.18
CA GLU A 297 -8.34 33.23 2.31
C GLU A 297 -8.02 31.94 1.52
N TRP A 298 -6.78 31.50 1.48
CA TRP A 298 -6.38 30.25 0.81
C TRP A 298 -6.49 29.00 1.69
N PHE A 299 -7.05 29.16 2.88
CA PHE A 299 -7.23 28.07 3.83
C PHE A 299 -8.69 27.65 3.90
N THR A 300 -8.93 26.37 4.22
CA THR A 300 -10.28 25.85 4.43
C THR A 300 -10.90 26.46 5.69
N HIS A 301 -12.12 26.99 5.55
CA HIS A 301 -12.90 27.58 6.63
C HIS A 301 -14.13 26.74 6.93
N ASP A 302 -14.46 26.63 8.21
CA ASP A 302 -15.73 26.05 8.65
C ASP A 302 -16.92 27.00 8.44
N SER A 303 -18.12 26.54 8.81
CA SER A 303 -19.35 27.33 8.69
C SER A 303 -19.39 28.59 9.54
N THR A 304 -18.46 28.75 10.50
CA THR A 304 -18.30 29.94 11.34
C THR A 304 -17.29 30.94 10.78
N GLY A 305 -16.58 30.55 9.71
CA GLY A 305 -15.49 31.32 9.12
C GLY A 305 -14.13 31.10 9.81
N ALA A 306 -14.00 30.10 10.67
CA ALA A 306 -12.73 29.76 11.29
C ALA A 306 -11.93 28.81 10.40
N ILE A 307 -10.60 29.05 10.28
CA ILE A 307 -9.70 28.13 9.58
C ILE A 307 -9.61 26.81 10.35
N VAL A 308 -9.60 25.68 9.61
CA VAL A 308 -9.60 24.35 10.18
C VAL A 308 -8.33 23.55 9.86
N SER A 309 -8.10 22.49 10.62
CA SER A 309 -7.11 21.46 10.29
C SER A 309 -7.71 20.45 9.31
N PRO A 310 -6.90 19.81 8.45
CA PRO A 310 -7.39 18.80 7.50
C PRO A 310 -7.94 17.54 8.19
N ASN A 311 -7.49 17.28 9.42
CA ASN A 311 -7.93 16.17 10.24
C ASN A 311 -7.92 16.61 11.73
N PRO A 312 -8.90 16.22 12.54
CA PRO A 312 -8.98 16.58 13.97
C PRO A 312 -7.72 16.24 14.78
N ASP A 313 -6.98 15.18 14.38
CA ASP A 313 -5.75 14.79 15.05
C ASP A 313 -4.52 15.62 14.65
N TRP A 314 -4.60 16.37 13.55
CA TRP A 314 -3.48 17.17 13.03
C TRP A 314 -3.55 18.63 13.48
N THR A 315 -3.71 18.82 14.77
CA THR A 315 -3.95 20.13 15.40
C THR A 315 -2.82 21.15 15.22
N ASP A 316 -1.65 20.72 14.77
CA ASP A 316 -0.46 21.55 14.54
C ASP A 316 -0.36 22.12 13.13
N VAL A 317 -1.33 21.83 12.26
CA VAL A 317 -1.37 22.30 10.87
C VAL A 317 -2.75 22.82 10.47
N ALA A 318 -2.79 23.68 9.46
CA ALA A 318 -3.99 24.27 8.87
C ALA A 318 -4.17 23.80 7.42
N ASP A 319 -5.38 23.48 7.04
CA ASP A 319 -5.77 22.92 5.74
C ASP A 319 -5.77 23.99 4.63
N LEU A 320 -5.31 23.61 3.42
CA LEU A 320 -5.22 24.48 2.26
C LEU A 320 -6.35 24.21 1.26
N ASP A 321 -7.05 25.26 0.85
CA ASP A 321 -8.18 25.18 -0.08
C ASP A 321 -7.74 25.35 -1.54
N TYR A 322 -7.60 24.25 -2.25
CA TYR A 322 -7.22 24.19 -3.67
C TYR A 322 -8.29 24.69 -4.65
N SER A 323 -9.44 25.15 -4.21
CA SER A 323 -10.38 25.90 -5.06
C SER A 323 -9.82 27.28 -5.46
N HIS A 324 -8.86 27.81 -4.68
CA HIS A 324 -8.19 29.08 -4.95
C HIS A 324 -7.08 28.94 -5.99
N LEU A 325 -7.27 29.54 -7.18
CA LEU A 325 -6.27 29.53 -8.24
C LEU A 325 -4.95 30.20 -7.84
N GLY A 326 -4.99 31.18 -6.91
CA GLY A 326 -3.80 31.82 -6.37
C GLY A 326 -2.91 30.84 -5.60
N LEU A 327 -3.50 30.00 -4.75
CA LEU A 327 -2.79 28.93 -4.04
C LEU A 327 -2.15 27.95 -5.02
N ARG A 328 -2.91 27.46 -6.01
CA ARG A 328 -2.40 26.54 -7.04
C ARG A 328 -1.19 27.13 -7.76
N GLY A 329 -1.29 28.39 -8.17
CA GLY A 329 -0.19 29.12 -8.81
C GLY A 329 1.05 29.22 -7.91
N TYR A 330 0.86 29.59 -6.65
CA TYR A 330 1.94 29.71 -5.66
C TYR A 330 2.67 28.38 -5.46
N MET A 331 1.93 27.28 -5.26
CA MET A 331 2.53 25.97 -5.03
C MET A 331 3.29 25.45 -6.27
N ILE A 332 2.75 25.65 -7.47
CA ILE A 332 3.45 25.28 -8.71
C ILE A 332 4.74 26.09 -8.87
N GLU A 333 4.71 27.41 -8.64
CA GLU A 333 5.92 28.25 -8.75
C GLU A 333 6.95 27.92 -7.68
N MET A 334 6.54 27.56 -6.47
CA MET A 334 7.43 27.04 -5.42
C MET A 334 8.13 25.74 -5.90
N MET A 335 7.37 24.77 -6.41
CA MET A 335 7.95 23.53 -6.92
C MET A 335 8.90 23.80 -8.12
N ARG A 336 8.50 24.70 -9.02
CA ARG A 336 9.36 25.10 -10.14
C ARG A 336 10.68 25.74 -9.67
N TRP A 337 10.63 26.61 -8.68
CA TRP A 337 11.82 27.24 -8.10
C TRP A 337 12.79 26.20 -7.53
N TRP A 338 12.29 25.21 -6.78
CA TRP A 338 13.12 24.12 -6.25
C TRP A 338 13.79 23.31 -7.37
N VAL A 339 13.09 23.04 -8.47
CA VAL A 339 13.62 22.26 -9.59
C VAL A 339 14.57 23.09 -10.47
N LYS A 340 14.19 24.35 -10.78
CA LYS A 340 14.90 25.20 -11.74
C LYS A 340 16.09 25.91 -11.11
N ASP A 341 15.87 26.60 -9.98
CA ASP A 341 16.84 27.55 -9.41
C ASP A 341 17.71 26.90 -8.33
N VAL A 342 17.16 25.93 -7.60
CA VAL A 342 17.90 25.15 -6.62
C VAL A 342 18.51 23.89 -7.26
N GLY A 343 17.78 23.20 -8.11
CA GLY A 343 18.30 22.11 -8.94
C GLY A 343 17.96 20.69 -8.48
N ILE A 344 17.01 20.48 -7.56
CA ILE A 344 16.59 19.15 -7.08
C ILE A 344 15.98 18.32 -8.21
N ASP A 345 15.86 17.01 -8.01
CA ASP A 345 15.46 16.06 -9.06
C ASP A 345 14.01 15.59 -8.96
N GLY A 346 13.23 16.15 -8.04
CA GLY A 346 11.80 15.84 -7.92
C GLY A 346 11.28 15.92 -6.50
N PHE A 347 10.15 15.27 -6.28
CA PHE A 347 9.38 15.38 -5.04
C PHE A 347 8.77 14.06 -4.60
N ARG A 348 8.67 13.87 -3.29
CA ARG A 348 7.66 13.01 -2.67
C ARG A 348 6.56 13.93 -2.13
N CYS A 349 5.35 13.78 -2.59
CA CYS A 349 4.24 14.65 -2.25
C CYS A 349 3.43 14.06 -1.11
N ASP A 350 3.44 14.79 0.01
CA ASP A 350 2.77 14.44 1.26
C ASP A 350 1.25 14.39 1.07
N VAL A 351 0.60 13.33 1.61
CA VAL A 351 -0.85 13.07 1.52
C VAL A 351 -1.47 13.49 0.19
N ALA A 352 -0.82 13.12 -0.90
CA ALA A 352 -1.16 13.60 -2.26
C ALA A 352 -2.60 13.29 -2.69
N GLU A 353 -3.23 12.31 -2.08
CA GLU A 353 -4.65 11.95 -2.32
C GLU A 353 -5.63 13.02 -1.83
N LEU A 354 -5.25 13.83 -0.83
CA LEU A 354 -6.07 14.92 -0.30
C LEU A 354 -5.98 16.21 -1.12
N VAL A 355 -5.06 16.27 -2.08
CA VAL A 355 -4.89 17.39 -3.00
C VAL A 355 -5.44 17.02 -4.37
N PRO A 356 -6.22 17.87 -5.05
CA PRO A 356 -6.85 17.53 -6.33
C PRO A 356 -5.88 17.01 -7.39
N THR A 357 -6.22 15.90 -8.06
CA THR A 357 -5.35 15.26 -9.06
C THR A 357 -5.01 16.20 -10.22
N ASP A 358 -5.95 17.05 -10.66
CA ASP A 358 -5.73 18.01 -11.74
C ASP A 358 -4.68 19.08 -11.40
N PHE A 359 -4.54 19.44 -10.12
CA PHE A 359 -3.42 20.28 -9.66
C PHE A 359 -2.08 19.56 -9.86
N TRP A 360 -1.99 18.28 -9.49
CA TRP A 360 -0.76 17.51 -9.68
C TRP A 360 -0.42 17.30 -11.15
N GLU A 361 -1.43 17.12 -12.02
CA GLU A 361 -1.23 17.03 -13.46
C GLU A 361 -0.64 18.33 -14.03
N GLU A 362 -1.18 19.50 -13.64
CA GLU A 362 -0.63 20.80 -14.02
C GLU A 362 0.78 21.01 -13.49
N ALA A 363 1.01 20.74 -12.22
CA ALA A 363 2.34 20.82 -11.60
C ALA A 363 3.36 19.96 -12.38
N ARG A 364 3.02 18.70 -12.66
CA ARG A 364 3.86 17.78 -13.45
C ARG A 364 4.20 18.33 -14.82
N GLU A 365 3.21 18.86 -15.55
CA GLU A 365 3.43 19.44 -16.88
C GLU A 365 4.41 20.60 -16.81
N ARG A 366 4.24 21.52 -15.84
CA ARG A 366 5.11 22.68 -15.64
C ARG A 366 6.53 22.29 -15.28
N LEU A 367 6.70 21.27 -14.44
CA LEU A 367 8.02 20.74 -14.04
C LEU A 367 8.74 20.05 -15.20
N ASN A 368 8.04 19.25 -16.01
CA ASN A 368 8.60 18.55 -17.15
C ASN A 368 9.13 19.51 -18.25
N ARG A 369 8.61 20.76 -18.31
CA ARG A 369 9.15 21.79 -19.21
C ARG A 369 10.54 22.27 -18.78
N ILE A 370 10.96 22.00 -17.54
CA ILE A 370 12.29 22.35 -17.02
C ILE A 370 13.25 21.17 -17.22
N LYS A 371 12.93 20.05 -16.65
CA LYS A 371 13.67 18.77 -16.77
C LYS A 371 12.77 17.60 -16.34
N PRO A 372 13.09 16.36 -16.75
CA PRO A 372 12.43 15.18 -16.18
C PRO A 372 12.67 15.11 -14.65
N VAL A 373 11.58 15.00 -13.89
CA VAL A 373 11.59 14.91 -12.43
C VAL A 373 10.98 13.59 -11.97
N LEU A 374 11.30 13.15 -10.76
CA LEU A 374 10.57 12.09 -10.07
C LEU A 374 9.43 12.71 -9.28
N MET A 375 8.21 12.22 -9.50
CA MET A 375 7.06 12.55 -8.67
C MET A 375 6.58 11.27 -7.97
N LEU A 376 6.76 11.23 -6.65
CA LEU A 376 6.32 10.14 -5.77
C LEU A 376 5.11 10.62 -4.96
N SER A 377 3.97 9.99 -5.15
CA SER A 377 2.76 10.26 -4.38
C SER A 377 2.76 9.47 -3.08
N GLU A 378 2.55 10.12 -1.94
CA GLU A 378 1.98 9.44 -0.80
C GLU A 378 0.49 9.26 -1.03
N GLY A 379 0.16 8.12 -1.57
CA GLY A 379 -1.17 7.74 -1.99
C GLY A 379 -1.12 6.46 -2.79
N SER A 380 -2.27 5.83 -2.96
CA SER A 380 -2.43 4.55 -3.66
C SER A 380 -3.45 4.61 -4.80
N ILE A 381 -4.01 5.78 -5.11
CA ILE A 381 -5.03 5.89 -6.16
C ILE A 381 -4.45 5.71 -7.56
N PRO A 382 -5.09 4.86 -8.40
CA PRO A 382 -4.60 4.55 -9.75
C PRO A 382 -4.53 5.75 -10.69
N GLU A 383 -5.41 6.73 -10.53
CA GLU A 383 -5.50 7.94 -11.35
C GLU A 383 -4.18 8.72 -11.38
N HIS A 384 -3.49 8.77 -10.25
CA HIS A 384 -2.21 9.46 -10.11
C HIS A 384 -1.17 9.02 -11.15
N HIS A 385 -1.20 7.76 -11.58
CA HIS A 385 -0.28 7.24 -12.57
C HIS A 385 -0.55 7.68 -14.01
N VAL A 386 -1.74 8.23 -14.30
CA VAL A 386 -2.11 8.55 -15.71
C VAL A 386 -1.27 9.71 -16.22
N LYS A 387 -1.16 10.82 -15.44
CA LYS A 387 -0.45 12.02 -15.88
C LYS A 387 0.39 12.72 -14.81
N ALA A 388 0.20 12.42 -13.51
CA ALA A 388 0.80 13.20 -12.44
C ALA A 388 2.06 12.57 -11.84
N PHE A 389 2.00 11.30 -11.45
CA PHE A 389 3.01 10.66 -10.63
C PHE A 389 3.65 9.46 -11.30
N ASP A 390 4.96 9.31 -11.07
CA ASP A 390 5.71 8.12 -11.50
C ASP A 390 5.45 6.94 -10.59
N ILE A 391 5.40 7.18 -9.27
CA ILE A 391 5.37 6.14 -8.22
C ILE A 391 4.27 6.47 -7.23
N THR A 392 3.52 5.44 -6.79
CA THR A 392 2.58 5.53 -5.66
C THR A 392 2.92 4.49 -4.59
N TYR A 393 2.48 4.72 -3.36
CA TYR A 393 2.72 3.79 -2.24
C TYR A 393 1.97 2.47 -2.41
N SER A 394 2.53 1.40 -1.84
CA SER A 394 1.91 0.08 -1.76
C SER A 394 1.68 -0.28 -0.28
N TRP A 395 0.71 0.37 0.33
CA TRP A 395 0.33 0.12 1.72
C TRP A 395 -0.08 -1.34 1.91
N THR A 396 -0.85 -1.91 0.99
CA THR A 396 -1.32 -3.29 1.04
C THR A 396 -0.21 -4.33 1.20
N ILE A 397 0.94 -4.16 0.52
CA ILE A 397 2.09 -5.07 0.73
C ILE A 397 2.67 -4.88 2.13
N TYR A 398 2.86 -3.64 2.60
CA TYR A 398 3.35 -3.38 3.95
C TYR A 398 2.46 -4.02 5.02
N ASP A 399 1.14 -3.87 4.89
CA ASP A 399 0.18 -4.31 5.90
C ASP A 399 0.15 -5.84 6.04
N VAL A 400 0.25 -6.58 4.93
CA VAL A 400 0.19 -8.06 4.97
C VAL A 400 1.51 -8.75 5.36
N LEU A 401 2.68 -8.09 5.27
CA LEU A 401 3.97 -8.75 5.54
C LEU A 401 4.07 -9.30 6.98
N GLY A 402 3.60 -8.54 7.97
CA GLY A 402 3.58 -8.98 9.36
C GLY A 402 2.68 -10.19 9.59
N PRO A 403 1.38 -10.11 9.24
CA PRO A 403 0.44 -11.23 9.28
C PRO A 403 0.91 -12.48 8.52
N LEU A 404 1.50 -12.34 7.33
CA LEU A 404 2.06 -13.49 6.59
C LEU A 404 3.19 -14.19 7.35
N LEU A 405 4.11 -13.44 7.98
CA LEU A 405 5.20 -14.00 8.78
C LEU A 405 4.73 -14.69 10.06
N LYS A 406 3.55 -14.33 10.56
CA LYS A 406 2.91 -14.96 11.72
C LYS A 406 2.01 -16.14 11.34
N GLY A 407 1.73 -16.33 10.05
CA GLY A 407 0.77 -17.32 9.56
C GLY A 407 -0.70 -16.94 9.80
N GLU A 408 -0.97 -15.66 10.07
CA GLU A 408 -2.33 -15.11 10.24
C GLU A 408 -3.06 -14.95 8.90
N LEU A 409 -2.31 -14.82 7.80
CA LEU A 409 -2.82 -14.76 6.43
C LEU A 409 -2.19 -15.85 5.55
N PRO A 410 -2.93 -16.44 4.60
CA PRO A 410 -2.38 -17.38 3.63
C PRO A 410 -1.53 -16.66 2.58
N LEU A 411 -0.53 -17.36 2.01
CA LEU A 411 0.34 -16.77 0.97
C LEU A 411 -0.40 -16.42 -0.33
N SER A 412 -1.57 -16.99 -0.58
CA SER A 412 -2.46 -16.62 -1.69
C SER A 412 -2.93 -15.15 -1.61
N THR A 413 -2.87 -14.53 -0.44
CA THR A 413 -3.10 -13.09 -0.25
C THR A 413 -2.18 -12.26 -1.16
N LEU A 414 -0.93 -12.68 -1.33
CA LEU A 414 0.01 -12.01 -2.25
C LEU A 414 -0.43 -12.14 -3.72
N ASP A 415 -0.93 -13.32 -4.12
CA ASP A 415 -1.44 -13.52 -5.48
C ASP A 415 -2.64 -12.60 -5.76
N ASN A 416 -3.53 -12.44 -4.78
CA ASN A 416 -4.67 -11.53 -4.86
C ASN A 416 -4.22 -10.07 -4.96
N ILE A 417 -3.25 -9.61 -4.15
CA ILE A 417 -2.73 -8.25 -4.21
C ILE A 417 -2.13 -7.96 -5.59
N PHE A 418 -1.29 -8.84 -6.13
CA PHE A 418 -0.71 -8.62 -7.47
C PHE A 418 -1.76 -8.70 -8.60
N ARG A 419 -2.79 -9.55 -8.43
CA ARG A 419 -3.95 -9.56 -9.33
C ARG A 419 -4.68 -8.23 -9.29
N MET A 420 -4.96 -7.69 -8.10
CA MET A 420 -5.62 -6.40 -7.93
C MET A 420 -4.78 -5.25 -8.49
N GLU A 421 -3.48 -5.20 -8.20
CA GLU A 421 -2.61 -4.18 -8.80
C GLU A 421 -2.68 -4.21 -10.34
N ARG A 422 -2.67 -5.39 -10.95
CA ARG A 422 -2.79 -5.54 -12.42
C ARG A 422 -4.14 -5.05 -12.97
N LEU A 423 -5.23 -5.23 -12.22
CA LEU A 423 -6.59 -4.89 -12.66
C LEU A 423 -6.99 -3.45 -12.32
N GLN A 424 -6.34 -2.85 -11.30
CA GLN A 424 -6.68 -1.52 -10.82
C GLN A 424 -5.80 -0.42 -11.45
N TYR A 425 -4.53 -0.70 -11.69
CA TYR A 425 -3.56 0.31 -12.10
C TYR A 425 -3.33 0.32 -13.61
N PRO A 426 -2.99 1.49 -14.21
CA PRO A 426 -2.57 1.58 -15.59
C PRO A 426 -1.34 0.71 -15.85
N SER A 427 -1.22 0.19 -17.09
CA SER A 427 -0.06 -0.58 -17.50
C SER A 427 1.23 0.24 -17.36
N GLY A 428 2.23 -0.33 -16.69
CA GLY A 428 3.50 0.34 -16.43
C GLY A 428 3.53 1.21 -15.17
N ALA A 429 2.46 1.23 -14.37
CA ALA A 429 2.43 1.87 -13.05
C ALA A 429 3.54 1.30 -12.14
N ILE A 430 4.18 2.18 -11.37
CA ILE A 430 5.30 1.81 -10.49
C ILE A 430 4.86 1.98 -9.03
N ARG A 431 4.97 0.91 -8.24
CA ARG A 431 4.61 0.93 -6.82
C ARG A 431 5.87 1.06 -5.96
N LEU A 432 5.81 1.83 -4.87
CA LEU A 432 6.85 1.93 -3.86
C LEU A 432 6.77 0.71 -2.93
N ARG A 433 7.85 -0.02 -2.76
CA ARG A 433 7.93 -1.24 -1.92
C ARG A 433 8.82 -0.99 -0.71
N PHE A 434 8.32 -1.24 0.49
CA PHE A 434 9.04 -0.91 1.72
C PHE A 434 8.66 -1.83 2.88
N ASN A 435 9.60 -1.98 3.81
CA ASN A 435 9.37 -2.67 5.09
C ASN A 435 8.86 -1.73 6.16
N THR A 436 9.21 -0.45 6.06
CA THR A 436 8.80 0.63 6.96
C THR A 436 9.02 1.98 6.27
N ASN A 437 8.41 3.01 6.82
CA ASN A 437 8.68 4.42 6.52
C ASN A 437 8.69 5.22 7.83
N HIS A 438 8.76 6.53 7.76
CA HIS A 438 8.80 7.39 8.93
C HIS A 438 7.53 7.29 9.80
N ASP A 439 6.33 7.19 9.19
CA ASP A 439 5.06 7.04 9.90
C ASP A 439 4.96 5.68 10.58
N LYS A 440 5.16 4.61 9.82
CA LYS A 440 5.06 3.25 10.31
C LYS A 440 6.12 2.94 11.37
N ASN A 441 7.33 3.49 11.24
CA ASN A 441 8.36 3.37 12.28
C ASN A 441 7.92 4.03 13.59
N MET A 442 7.28 5.21 13.50
CA MET A 442 6.84 5.94 14.68
C MET A 442 5.55 5.38 15.29
N ARG A 443 4.54 5.15 14.45
CA ARG A 443 3.20 4.73 14.90
C ARG A 443 3.17 3.25 15.29
N ASP A 444 3.60 2.36 14.39
CA ASP A 444 3.55 0.91 14.62
C ASP A 444 4.80 0.46 15.40
N ALA A 445 5.85 0.04 14.68
CA ALA A 445 7.13 -0.35 15.25
C ALA A 445 8.25 -0.20 14.21
N PRO A 446 9.52 -0.02 14.65
CA PRO A 446 10.67 -0.20 13.78
C PRO A 446 10.66 -1.58 13.12
N ALA A 447 11.03 -1.67 11.83
CA ALA A 447 10.98 -2.91 11.06
C ALA A 447 11.70 -4.09 11.74
N ALA A 448 12.83 -3.82 12.40
CA ALA A 448 13.58 -4.85 13.15
C ALA A 448 12.78 -5.46 14.32
N LEU A 449 11.90 -4.70 14.97
CA LEU A 449 11.01 -5.21 16.01
C LEU A 449 9.75 -5.85 15.43
N ARG A 450 9.19 -5.26 14.36
CA ARG A 450 7.97 -5.77 13.73
C ARG A 450 8.16 -7.17 13.16
N TYR A 451 9.28 -7.43 12.48
CA TYR A 451 9.52 -8.67 11.75
C TYR A 451 10.50 -9.62 12.45
N GLY A 452 11.26 -9.15 13.43
CA GLY A 452 12.38 -9.88 14.01
C GLY A 452 13.57 -10.01 13.03
N PRO A 453 14.72 -10.53 13.47
CA PRO A 453 15.96 -10.51 12.66
C PRO A 453 15.84 -11.25 11.32
N GLU A 454 15.32 -12.47 11.33
CA GLU A 454 15.20 -13.28 10.10
C GLU A 454 14.03 -12.82 9.23
N GLY A 455 12.89 -12.44 9.86
CA GLY A 455 11.76 -11.87 9.14
C GLY A 455 12.12 -10.56 8.42
N LEU A 456 12.93 -9.69 9.04
CA LEU A 456 13.39 -8.46 8.40
C LEU A 456 14.25 -8.74 7.16
N LYS A 457 15.15 -9.74 7.20
CA LYS A 457 15.94 -10.13 6.03
C LYS A 457 15.07 -10.67 4.91
N LEU A 458 14.11 -11.55 5.25
CA LEU A 458 13.16 -12.10 4.30
C LEU A 458 12.33 -11.01 3.64
N THR A 459 11.71 -10.12 4.42
CA THR A 459 10.85 -9.06 3.89
C THR A 459 11.65 -8.04 3.08
N ALA A 460 12.90 -7.71 3.49
CA ALA A 460 13.80 -6.87 2.71
C ALA A 460 14.14 -7.47 1.34
N ALA A 461 14.44 -8.78 1.30
CA ALA A 461 14.66 -9.48 0.03
C ALA A 461 13.37 -9.52 -0.81
N PHE A 462 12.21 -9.73 -0.19
CA PHE A 462 10.92 -9.77 -0.87
C PHE A 462 10.58 -8.42 -1.50
N VAL A 463 10.56 -7.32 -0.74
CA VAL A 463 10.22 -5.98 -1.25
C VAL A 463 11.22 -5.46 -2.29
N SER A 464 12.47 -5.95 -2.27
CA SER A 464 13.49 -5.59 -3.25
C SER A 464 13.40 -6.38 -4.56
N THR A 465 12.65 -7.49 -4.60
CA THR A 465 12.58 -8.39 -5.77
C THR A 465 11.22 -8.39 -6.46
N ILE A 466 10.12 -8.06 -5.78
CA ILE A 466 8.80 -7.91 -6.41
C ILE A 466 8.76 -6.68 -7.34
N PRO A 467 7.77 -6.59 -8.28
CA PRO A 467 7.61 -5.41 -9.14
C PRO A 467 7.45 -4.11 -8.36
N GLY A 468 8.22 -3.08 -8.71
CA GLY A 468 8.18 -1.76 -8.07
C GLY A 468 9.57 -1.17 -7.82
N VAL A 469 9.62 -0.13 -7.01
CA VAL A 469 10.83 0.58 -6.57
C VAL A 469 11.01 0.37 -5.06
N PRO A 470 12.15 -0.17 -4.61
CA PRO A 470 12.40 -0.36 -3.18
C PRO A 470 12.73 0.96 -2.49
N LEU A 471 12.20 1.09 -1.26
CA LEU A 471 12.50 2.16 -0.32
C LEU A 471 13.16 1.57 0.92
N ILE A 472 14.23 2.21 1.40
CA ILE A 472 14.80 2.00 2.73
C ILE A 472 14.57 3.26 3.56
N TYR A 473 14.18 3.10 4.81
CA TYR A 473 14.08 4.19 5.77
C TYR A 473 15.33 4.29 6.65
N THR A 474 15.68 5.51 7.04
CA THR A 474 16.82 5.85 7.91
C THR A 474 17.05 4.83 9.04
N GLY A 475 18.21 4.17 9.03
CA GLY A 475 18.65 3.22 10.05
C GLY A 475 18.17 1.78 9.85
N GLU A 476 17.39 1.49 8.82
CA GLU A 476 16.95 0.10 8.55
C GLU A 476 18.14 -0.80 8.20
N GLU A 477 19.17 -0.27 7.54
CA GLU A 477 20.38 -0.99 7.17
C GLU A 477 21.23 -1.47 8.36
N VAL A 478 21.03 -0.86 9.54
CA VAL A 478 21.67 -1.30 10.79
C VAL A 478 20.66 -1.98 11.74
N GLY A 479 19.47 -2.31 11.26
CA GLY A 479 18.44 -2.94 12.06
C GLY A 479 18.03 -2.08 13.26
N ASN A 480 17.81 -0.77 13.03
CA ASN A 480 17.39 0.16 14.08
C ASN A 480 16.12 -0.32 14.79
N THR A 481 16.17 -0.29 16.13
CA THR A 481 15.05 -0.69 17.01
C THR A 481 14.39 0.47 17.73
N ARG A 482 14.84 1.71 17.46
CA ARG A 482 14.25 2.91 18.06
C ARG A 482 13.15 3.47 17.18
N LYS A 483 12.03 3.86 17.78
CA LYS A 483 11.05 4.73 17.12
C LYS A 483 11.66 6.11 16.91
N LEU A 484 11.74 6.55 15.65
CA LEU A 484 12.30 7.87 15.31
C LEU A 484 11.16 8.89 15.35
N SER A 485 11.09 9.63 16.44
CA SER A 485 10.02 10.62 16.67
C SER A 485 10.07 11.77 15.66
N LEU A 486 8.92 12.16 15.13
CA LEU A 486 8.79 13.39 14.30
C LEU A 486 8.91 14.67 15.14
N PHE A 487 8.66 14.59 16.45
CA PHE A 487 8.53 15.73 17.35
C PHE A 487 9.76 15.98 18.21
N GLU A 488 10.63 14.98 18.33
CA GLU A 488 11.80 14.98 19.19
C GLU A 488 13.02 14.45 18.45
N LYS A 489 14.23 14.78 18.90
CA LYS A 489 15.46 14.24 18.34
C LYS A 489 15.76 12.87 18.93
N VAL A 490 15.64 11.82 18.12
CA VAL A 490 16.02 10.46 18.43
C VAL A 490 17.00 9.97 17.38
N SER A 491 18.28 9.87 17.72
CA SER A 491 19.30 9.46 16.75
C SER A 491 19.34 7.95 16.57
N VAL A 492 19.60 7.51 15.34
CA VAL A 492 19.93 6.12 15.01
C VAL A 492 21.23 5.72 15.70
N ASP A 493 21.26 4.50 16.20
CA ASP A 493 22.48 3.90 16.77
C ASP A 493 23.31 3.23 15.66
N TRP A 494 24.23 3.99 15.10
CA TRP A 494 25.11 3.54 14.02
C TRP A 494 26.24 2.60 14.45
N SER A 495 26.40 2.34 15.77
CA SER A 495 27.37 1.36 16.29
C SER A 495 26.90 -0.08 16.15
N ARG A 496 25.63 -0.29 15.82
CA ARG A 496 25.05 -1.62 15.63
C ARG A 496 25.69 -2.37 14.46
N PRO A 497 25.69 -3.73 14.49
CA PRO A 497 26.18 -4.52 13.38
C PRO A 497 25.43 -4.21 12.08
N ARG A 498 26.16 -3.99 10.98
CA ARG A 498 25.62 -3.66 9.66
C ARG A 498 25.15 -4.91 8.88
N THR A 499 24.42 -5.80 9.55
CA THR A 499 24.00 -7.10 8.97
C THR A 499 23.04 -6.93 7.79
N MET A 500 22.20 -5.91 7.82
CA MET A 500 21.26 -5.62 6.75
C MET A 500 21.91 -4.90 5.55
N GLU A 501 22.98 -4.11 5.79
CA GLU A 501 23.70 -3.38 4.74
C GLU A 501 24.24 -4.33 3.66
N THR A 502 24.86 -5.46 4.06
CA THR A 502 25.36 -6.46 3.11
C THR A 502 24.25 -7.08 2.27
N LEU A 503 23.10 -7.34 2.87
CA LEU A 503 21.91 -7.84 2.17
C LEU A 503 21.44 -6.82 1.12
N TYR A 504 21.21 -5.57 1.52
CA TYR A 504 20.78 -4.50 0.62
C TYR A 504 21.78 -4.25 -0.51
N LYS A 505 23.08 -4.22 -0.20
CA LYS A 505 24.14 -4.08 -1.20
C LYS A 505 24.05 -5.17 -2.29
N THR A 506 23.82 -6.43 -1.90
CA THR A 506 23.65 -7.51 -2.87
C THR A 506 22.39 -7.32 -3.72
N LEU A 507 21.24 -7.03 -3.09
CA LEU A 507 19.96 -6.87 -3.77
C LEU A 507 19.95 -5.67 -4.74
N PHE A 508 20.55 -4.55 -4.34
CA PHE A 508 20.55 -3.34 -5.17
C PHE A 508 21.57 -3.40 -6.29
N ARG A 509 22.70 -4.09 -6.05
CA ARG A 509 23.61 -4.44 -7.14
C ARG A 509 22.91 -5.28 -8.20
N LEU A 510 22.18 -6.33 -7.79
CA LEU A 510 21.38 -7.14 -8.72
C LEU A 510 20.35 -6.30 -9.48
N ARG A 511 19.66 -5.36 -8.79
CA ARG A 511 18.69 -4.47 -9.43
C ARG A 511 19.36 -3.58 -10.50
N GLY A 512 20.56 -3.11 -10.23
CA GLY A 512 21.33 -2.31 -11.20
C GLY A 512 21.86 -3.12 -12.39
N GLU A 513 22.25 -4.37 -12.18
CA GLU A 513 22.79 -5.27 -13.19
C GLU A 513 21.71 -5.96 -14.04
N HIS A 514 20.51 -6.23 -13.45
CA HIS A 514 19.45 -7.03 -14.06
C HIS A 514 18.16 -6.23 -14.29
N LYS A 515 17.82 -6.01 -15.56
CA LYS A 515 16.55 -5.35 -15.94
C LYS A 515 15.32 -6.15 -15.53
N ALA A 516 15.45 -7.44 -15.32
CA ALA A 516 14.41 -8.28 -14.76
C ALA A 516 13.86 -7.71 -13.46
N LEU A 517 14.69 -7.16 -12.55
CA LEU A 517 14.24 -6.60 -11.27
C LEU A 517 13.60 -5.21 -11.39
N SER A 518 14.06 -4.37 -12.33
CA SER A 518 13.55 -3.01 -12.46
C SER A 518 12.36 -2.90 -13.44
N ARG A 519 12.25 -3.78 -14.44
CA ARG A 519 11.29 -3.66 -15.56
C ARG A 519 10.63 -4.98 -15.95
N GLY A 520 11.08 -6.12 -15.40
CA GLY A 520 10.60 -7.44 -15.78
C GLY A 520 9.21 -7.74 -15.24
N ASP A 521 8.50 -8.61 -15.95
CA ASP A 521 7.25 -9.18 -15.48
C ASP A 521 7.50 -10.15 -14.32
N MET A 522 6.49 -10.35 -13.49
CA MET A 522 6.50 -11.36 -12.44
C MET A 522 5.72 -12.59 -12.91
N VAL A 523 6.39 -13.74 -12.90
CA VAL A 523 5.79 -15.05 -13.25
C VAL A 523 5.79 -15.92 -12.01
N ARG A 524 4.62 -16.17 -11.44
CA ARG A 524 4.44 -17.05 -10.27
C ARG A 524 4.94 -18.45 -10.56
N VAL A 525 5.67 -19.06 -9.62
CA VAL A 525 6.12 -20.44 -9.67
C VAL A 525 5.35 -21.26 -8.64
N PRO A 526 4.60 -22.30 -9.05
CA PRO A 526 3.95 -23.19 -8.11
C PRO A 526 4.96 -23.94 -7.22
N SER A 527 4.57 -24.15 -5.97
CA SER A 527 5.34 -24.85 -4.94
C SER A 527 4.53 -26.02 -4.40
N ALA A 528 5.18 -27.15 -4.13
CA ALA A 528 4.53 -28.28 -3.46
C ALA A 528 4.07 -27.91 -2.04
N ASN A 529 4.70 -26.91 -1.42
CA ASN A 529 4.36 -26.38 -0.10
C ASN A 529 3.87 -24.94 -0.17
N SER A 530 2.83 -24.70 -0.94
CA SER A 530 2.29 -23.37 -1.24
C SER A 530 1.78 -22.59 -0.01
N THR A 531 1.56 -23.25 1.12
CA THR A 531 1.19 -22.61 2.39
C THR A 531 2.38 -21.96 3.10
N ARG A 532 3.62 -22.32 2.74
CA ARG A 532 4.85 -21.84 3.38
C ARG A 532 5.79 -21.14 2.42
N VAL A 533 5.82 -21.60 1.15
CA VAL A 533 6.80 -21.13 0.17
C VAL A 533 6.13 -20.32 -0.94
N TYR A 534 6.64 -19.11 -1.14
CA TYR A 534 6.25 -18.24 -2.25
C TYR A 534 7.43 -18.06 -3.20
N ALA A 535 7.24 -18.38 -4.47
CA ALA A 535 8.30 -18.31 -5.47
C ALA A 535 7.80 -17.66 -6.76
N PHE A 536 8.67 -16.90 -7.42
CA PHE A 536 8.39 -16.26 -8.71
C PHE A 536 9.66 -15.99 -9.50
N PHE A 537 9.52 -15.93 -10.82
CA PHE A 537 10.51 -15.32 -11.69
C PHE A 537 10.21 -13.85 -11.93
N ARG A 538 11.26 -13.04 -12.02
CA ARG A 538 11.27 -11.75 -12.68
C ARG A 538 11.88 -11.94 -14.06
N VAL A 539 11.20 -11.48 -15.12
CA VAL A 539 11.54 -11.79 -16.51
C VAL A 539 11.58 -10.53 -17.37
N ALA A 540 12.72 -10.22 -17.96
CA ALA A 540 12.89 -9.18 -18.97
C ALA A 540 13.63 -9.75 -20.19
N GLY A 541 12.90 -10.36 -21.10
CA GLY A 541 13.46 -11.11 -22.22
C GLY A 541 14.31 -12.30 -21.75
N VAL A 542 15.59 -12.27 -22.07
CA VAL A 542 16.54 -13.35 -21.66
C VAL A 542 16.99 -13.21 -20.20
N ASP A 543 16.94 -11.99 -19.66
CA ASP A 543 17.33 -11.71 -18.27
C ASP A 543 16.23 -12.22 -17.30
N LYS A 544 16.60 -13.17 -16.45
CA LYS A 544 15.67 -13.85 -15.53
C LYS A 544 16.28 -14.01 -14.15
N ILE A 545 15.47 -13.72 -13.14
CA ILE A 545 15.81 -13.93 -11.72
C ILE A 545 14.72 -14.74 -11.06
N LEU A 546 15.09 -15.86 -10.42
CA LEU A 546 14.19 -16.63 -9.56
C LEU A 546 14.35 -16.15 -8.10
N ALA A 547 13.25 -15.80 -7.46
CA ALA A 547 13.20 -15.47 -6.05
C ALA A 547 12.27 -16.47 -5.32
N VAL A 548 12.74 -17.01 -4.19
CA VAL A 548 12.06 -18.02 -3.39
C VAL A 548 12.08 -17.63 -1.92
N PHE A 549 10.94 -17.70 -1.24
CA PHE A 549 10.75 -17.25 0.14
C PHE A 549 10.00 -18.30 0.96
N ASN A 550 10.58 -18.74 2.07
CA ASN A 550 9.89 -19.55 3.08
C ASN A 550 9.41 -18.61 4.20
N PHE A 551 8.13 -18.30 4.25
CA PHE A 551 7.54 -17.41 5.26
C PHE A 551 7.39 -18.09 6.63
N ALA A 552 7.37 -19.43 6.68
CA ALA A 552 7.25 -20.18 7.93
C ALA A 552 8.53 -20.12 8.75
N PRO A 553 8.45 -20.19 10.10
CA PRO A 553 9.63 -20.18 10.97
C PRO A 553 10.44 -21.47 10.90
N GLU A 554 9.87 -22.59 10.41
CA GLU A 554 10.55 -23.87 10.29
C GLU A 554 11.26 -24.01 8.95
N LYS A 555 12.36 -24.76 8.96
CA LYS A 555 13.03 -25.23 7.74
C LYS A 555 12.13 -26.16 6.96
N CYS A 556 12.28 -26.15 5.65
CA CYS A 556 11.62 -27.10 4.77
C CYS A 556 12.51 -27.47 3.57
N THR A 557 12.20 -28.59 2.94
CA THR A 557 12.64 -28.86 1.57
C THR A 557 11.41 -28.75 0.70
N ASP A 558 11.47 -27.97 -0.34
CA ASP A 558 10.35 -27.72 -1.24
C ASP A 558 10.67 -28.10 -2.68
N THR A 559 9.65 -28.48 -3.42
CA THR A 559 9.74 -28.73 -4.85
C THR A 559 8.97 -27.65 -5.59
N LEU A 560 9.69 -26.86 -6.39
CA LEU A 560 9.12 -25.86 -7.27
C LEU A 560 8.84 -26.46 -8.64
N MET A 561 7.66 -26.18 -9.19
CA MET A 561 7.26 -26.60 -10.54
C MET A 561 7.56 -25.46 -11.52
N ILE A 562 8.70 -25.53 -12.18
CA ILE A 562 9.18 -24.48 -13.09
C ILE A 562 8.43 -24.59 -14.44
N PRO A 563 7.77 -23.55 -14.92
CA PRO A 563 7.08 -23.57 -16.21
C PRO A 563 8.10 -23.43 -17.37
N MET A 564 8.87 -24.52 -17.60
CA MET A 564 10.00 -24.54 -18.55
C MET A 564 9.58 -24.11 -19.96
N ASP A 565 8.47 -24.64 -20.48
CA ASP A 565 7.98 -24.30 -21.83
C ASP A 565 7.73 -22.81 -22.01
N ARG A 566 7.24 -22.15 -20.96
CA ARG A 566 6.94 -20.71 -20.97
C ARG A 566 8.20 -19.85 -20.78
N LEU A 567 9.07 -20.23 -19.87
CA LEU A 567 10.23 -19.42 -19.49
C LEU A 567 11.48 -19.74 -20.32
N PHE A 568 11.61 -20.98 -20.78
CA PHE A 568 12.80 -21.51 -21.44
C PHE A 568 12.40 -22.34 -22.67
N PRO A 569 11.70 -21.76 -23.67
CA PRO A 569 11.17 -22.51 -24.80
C PRO A 569 12.28 -23.27 -25.52
N GLY A 570 12.06 -24.61 -25.70
CA GLY A 570 13.01 -25.49 -26.35
C GLY A 570 14.21 -25.95 -25.49
N GLN A 571 14.28 -25.55 -24.21
CA GLN A 571 15.31 -25.98 -23.26
C GLN A 571 14.71 -26.96 -22.24
N LYS A 572 15.47 -28.00 -21.86
CA LYS A 572 15.07 -28.93 -20.79
C LYS A 572 15.68 -28.58 -19.43
N ALA A 573 16.81 -27.90 -19.44
CA ALA A 573 17.50 -27.45 -18.24
C ALA A 573 18.23 -26.14 -18.52
N SER A 574 18.53 -25.40 -17.47
CA SER A 574 19.34 -24.17 -17.49
C SER A 574 20.22 -24.16 -16.25
N VAL A 575 21.14 -23.23 -16.14
CA VAL A 575 21.98 -23.04 -14.95
C VAL A 575 21.62 -21.72 -14.30
N MET A 576 21.53 -21.73 -12.98
CA MET A 576 21.35 -20.49 -12.21
C MET A 576 22.38 -20.39 -11.09
N LYS A 577 22.72 -19.14 -10.75
CA LYS A 577 23.70 -18.80 -9.72
C LYS A 577 23.00 -18.13 -8.55
N ASP A 578 23.16 -18.68 -7.34
CA ASP A 578 22.70 -18.07 -6.11
C ASP A 578 23.44 -16.74 -5.88
N ALA A 579 22.68 -15.66 -5.74
CA ALA A 579 23.21 -14.30 -5.69
C ALA A 579 24.02 -13.99 -4.43
N PHE A 580 23.82 -14.76 -3.34
CA PHE A 580 24.49 -14.56 -2.06
C PHE A 580 25.67 -15.49 -1.87
N SER A 581 25.50 -16.77 -2.19
CA SER A 581 26.55 -17.76 -2.00
C SER A 581 27.46 -17.94 -3.24
N GLY A 582 27.01 -17.50 -4.40
CA GLY A 582 27.69 -17.73 -5.68
C GLY A 582 27.61 -19.17 -6.21
N LYS A 583 26.91 -20.06 -5.49
CA LYS A 583 26.77 -21.46 -5.86
C LYS A 583 25.91 -21.58 -7.12
N ARG A 584 26.37 -22.39 -8.08
CA ARG A 584 25.60 -22.77 -9.26
C ARG A 584 24.76 -24.01 -8.99
N ILE A 585 23.55 -24.00 -9.48
CA ILE A 585 22.64 -25.16 -9.46
C ILE A 585 21.95 -25.30 -10.81
N GLU A 586 21.60 -26.50 -11.13
CA GLU A 586 20.83 -26.83 -12.32
C GLU A 586 19.36 -26.45 -12.11
N LEU A 587 18.74 -25.85 -13.11
CA LEU A 587 17.34 -25.46 -13.13
C LEU A 587 16.61 -26.40 -14.08
N GLU A 588 15.76 -27.23 -13.51
CA GLU A 588 14.92 -28.19 -14.22
C GLU A 588 13.44 -27.95 -13.89
N GLU A 589 12.55 -28.66 -14.56
CA GLU A 589 11.09 -28.55 -14.36
C GLU A 589 10.68 -28.77 -12.90
N HIS A 590 11.33 -29.70 -12.19
CA HIS A 590 11.13 -29.97 -10.77
C HIS A 590 12.37 -29.59 -9.97
N LEU A 591 12.39 -28.36 -9.47
CA LEU A 591 13.51 -27.83 -8.70
C LEU A 591 13.31 -28.10 -7.20
N VAL A 592 14.15 -28.96 -6.62
CA VAL A 592 14.15 -29.24 -5.18
C VAL A 592 15.10 -28.33 -4.45
N LEU A 593 14.60 -27.55 -3.50
CA LEU A 593 15.38 -26.58 -2.73
C LEU A 593 15.21 -26.73 -1.21
N PRO A 594 16.30 -26.88 -0.46
CA PRO A 594 16.28 -26.70 0.99
C PRO A 594 16.16 -25.21 1.33
N MET A 595 15.20 -24.88 2.20
CA MET A 595 14.93 -23.52 2.67
C MET A 595 15.06 -23.44 4.19
N GLU A 596 15.77 -22.46 4.67
CA GLU A 596 15.78 -22.11 6.09
C GLU A 596 14.42 -21.56 6.52
N GLY A 597 14.12 -21.62 7.83
CA GLY A 597 12.95 -20.96 8.39
C GLY A 597 13.05 -19.44 8.22
N ARG A 598 12.00 -18.80 7.74
CA ARG A 598 12.01 -17.38 7.32
C ARG A 598 13.20 -17.07 6.39
N GLY A 599 13.50 -18.04 5.51
CA GLY A 599 14.63 -17.99 4.59
C GLY A 599 14.22 -17.50 3.21
N TYR A 600 15.20 -17.03 2.48
CA TYR A 600 15.03 -16.59 1.09
C TYR A 600 16.19 -17.10 0.22
N ARG A 601 15.95 -17.23 -1.07
CA ARG A 601 16.95 -17.51 -2.12
C ARG A 601 16.67 -16.62 -3.32
N VAL A 602 17.71 -16.06 -3.89
CA VAL A 602 17.61 -15.30 -5.13
C VAL A 602 18.68 -15.82 -6.10
N PHE A 603 18.24 -16.25 -7.26
CA PHE A 603 19.08 -16.84 -8.27
C PHE A 603 19.06 -16.02 -9.55
N VAL A 604 20.21 -15.80 -10.14
CA VAL A 604 20.36 -15.26 -11.49
C VAL A 604 20.48 -16.44 -12.45
N VAL A 605 19.62 -16.47 -13.47
CA VAL A 605 19.72 -17.48 -14.54
C VAL A 605 20.89 -17.11 -15.43
N GLU A 606 21.84 -18.05 -15.63
CA GLU A 606 22.97 -17.85 -16.54
C GLU A 606 22.50 -18.10 -17.98
N GLN A 607 23.01 -17.27 -18.91
CA GLN A 607 22.66 -17.33 -20.33
C GLN A 607 23.52 -18.38 -21.07
#